data_037048fc237c5ec44c3f16ad8ae567c4
#
_entry.id   037048fc237c5ec44c3f16ad8ae567c4
#
_cell.length_a   1.000
_cell.length_b   1.000
_cell.length_c   1.000
_cell.angle_alpha   90.00
_cell.angle_beta   90.00
_cell.angle_gamma   90.00
#
_symmetry.space_group_name_H-M   'P 1'
#
loop_
_entity.id
_entity.type
_entity.pdbx_description
1 polymer ?
#
loop_
_entity_poly.entity_id
_entity_poly.type
_entity_poly.pdbx_seq_one_letter_code
_entity_poly.pdbx_strand_id
1 'polypeptide(L)'
;MGKINQRWFLQRAAFGVHGNPKSEIRNPKSDAGYALVSLLVFMSLLTLFALTAAPQVQQQAQREREKEAIFRGQQVADAIAQYYTNGPTRGRGVNSLPTSIDQLLEGIPRGTKKLQILRPEAAHDPLSNSGEWRLINPTSQDFARYISALTTYVGGAPPPPSREFGALANLIPRVTDVLDTKSSSTAPGGEDSSDNSSGPFLGVSSRSRRNSVITFYGIDRHDEWIFTPLFR
;
A
#
# COMPACT_ATOMS: atom_id res chain seq x y z
N MET A 1 18.35 -66.20 -57.79
CA MET A 1 17.21 -66.65 -58.56
C MET A 1 16.18 -65.48 -58.42
N GLY A 2 15.84 -64.75 -59.38
CA GLY A 2 15.63 -64.74 -60.82
C GLY A 2 14.88 -63.46 -61.07
N LYS A 3 15.40 -62.70 -61.97
CA LYS A 3 14.84 -62.15 -63.22
C LYS A 3 13.80 -61.01 -63.06
N ILE A 4 14.24 -59.78 -63.37
CA ILE A 4 14.14 -59.10 -64.68
C ILE A 4 12.68 -59.14 -65.21
N ASN A 5 12.05 -57.90 -65.26
CA ASN A 5 11.63 -57.45 -66.59
C ASN A 5 11.29 -55.93 -66.61
N GLN A 6 12.05 -55.33 -67.51
CA GLN A 6 11.75 -54.03 -68.09
C GLN A 6 10.54 -54.15 -69.04
N ARG A 7 9.84 -53.08 -69.24
CA ARG A 7 9.25 -52.64 -70.54
C ARG A 7 8.44 -51.37 -70.26
N TRP A 8 9.02 -50.26 -70.74
CA TRP A 8 8.76 -49.59 -71.98
C TRP A 8 7.25 -49.31 -72.20
N PHE A 9 6.85 -48.06 -72.12
CA PHE A 9 6.37 -47.43 -73.37
C PHE A 9 6.16 -45.92 -73.21
N LEU A 10 6.84 -45.22 -74.08
CA LEU A 10 6.65 -43.86 -74.47
C LEU A 10 5.21 -43.62 -75.00
N GLN A 11 4.59 -42.54 -74.67
CA GLN A 11 3.69 -41.80 -75.58
C GLN A 11 3.56 -40.38 -75.00
N ARG A 12 4.23 -39.50 -75.55
CA ARG A 12 4.03 -38.43 -76.51
C ARG A 12 2.73 -37.60 -76.28
N ALA A 13 3.01 -36.39 -75.94
CA ALA A 13 2.51 -35.14 -76.51
C ALA A 13 0.98 -34.89 -76.52
N ALA A 14 0.59 -33.94 -75.71
CA ALA A 14 -0.40 -33.00 -76.13
C ALA A 14 -0.06 -31.60 -75.60
N PHE A 15 0.27 -30.75 -76.52
CA PHE A 15 0.33 -29.32 -76.38
C PHE A 15 -0.97 -28.80 -75.77
N GLY A 16 -0.95 -28.28 -74.61
CA GLY A 16 -2.07 -27.61 -73.94
C GLY A 16 -1.65 -26.23 -73.49
N VAL A 17 -1.84 -25.30 -74.40
CA VAL A 17 -2.18 -23.90 -74.23
C VAL A 17 -1.68 -23.25 -72.92
N HIS A 18 -0.67 -22.42 -73.06
CA HIS A 18 -0.29 -21.34 -72.15
C HIS A 18 -1.52 -20.47 -71.90
N GLY A 19 -2.22 -20.75 -70.84
CA GLY A 19 -3.03 -19.78 -70.14
C GLY A 19 -2.08 -18.86 -69.37
N ASN A 20 -1.72 -17.75 -69.95
CA ASN A 20 -1.05 -16.65 -69.32
C ASN A 20 -1.88 -16.26 -68.07
N PRO A 21 -1.40 -16.44 -66.83
CA PRO A 21 -2.08 -15.89 -65.70
C PRO A 21 -1.99 -14.38 -65.90
N LYS A 22 -3.10 -13.77 -66.34
CA LYS A 22 -3.25 -12.33 -66.23
C LYS A 22 -2.95 -12.02 -64.77
N SER A 23 -1.75 -11.51 -64.53
CA SER A 23 -1.46 -10.79 -63.30
C SER A 23 -2.47 -9.65 -63.25
N GLU A 24 -3.53 -9.90 -62.54
CA GLU A 24 -4.45 -8.87 -62.13
C GLU A 24 -3.61 -7.88 -61.30
N ILE A 25 -3.12 -6.85 -61.99
CA ILE A 25 -2.47 -5.72 -61.35
C ILE A 25 -3.58 -5.09 -60.52
N ARG A 26 -3.73 -5.57 -59.30
CA ARG A 26 -4.55 -4.96 -58.26
C ARG A 26 -4.10 -3.54 -58.15
N ASN A 27 -4.94 -2.64 -58.61
CA ASN A 27 -4.65 -1.22 -58.64
C ASN A 27 -4.45 -0.72 -57.17
N PRO A 28 -3.22 -0.40 -56.72
CA PRO A 28 -2.96 -0.11 -55.31
C PRO A 28 -3.57 1.22 -54.85
N LYS A 29 -4.18 1.96 -55.77
CA LYS A 29 -4.76 3.28 -55.46
C LYS A 29 -6.10 3.22 -54.72
N SER A 30 -6.86 2.13 -54.80
CA SER A 30 -8.12 2.00 -54.08
C SER A 30 -7.94 1.47 -52.64
N ASP A 31 -6.83 0.76 -52.37
CA ASP A 31 -6.59 0.19 -51.08
C ASP A 31 -5.96 1.20 -50.09
N ALA A 32 -5.31 2.26 -50.59
CA ALA A 32 -4.67 3.28 -49.77
C ALA A 32 -5.67 4.08 -48.92
N GLY A 33 -6.84 4.37 -49.44
CA GLY A 33 -7.89 5.08 -48.71
C GLY A 33 -8.50 4.26 -47.58
N TYR A 34 -8.71 2.96 -47.85
CA TYR A 34 -9.23 2.04 -46.84
C TYR A 34 -8.23 1.80 -45.69
N ALA A 35 -6.95 1.72 -46.01
CA ALA A 35 -5.88 1.59 -44.98
C ALA A 35 -5.83 2.78 -44.04
N LEU A 36 -6.01 4.01 -44.56
CA LEU A 36 -6.05 5.22 -43.71
C LEU A 36 -7.28 5.23 -42.79
N VAL A 37 -8.46 4.88 -43.32
CA VAL A 37 -9.69 4.79 -42.51
C VAL A 37 -9.57 3.70 -41.44
N SER A 38 -9.05 2.53 -41.80
CA SER A 38 -8.85 1.43 -40.83
C SER A 38 -7.83 1.80 -39.74
N LEU A 39 -6.78 2.54 -40.09
CA LEU A 39 -5.80 3.04 -39.14
C LEU A 39 -6.42 4.06 -38.17
N LEU A 40 -7.26 4.99 -38.67
CA LEU A 40 -7.97 5.93 -37.82
C LEU A 40 -8.91 5.24 -36.83
N VAL A 41 -9.67 4.25 -37.30
CA VAL A 41 -10.56 3.46 -36.46
C VAL A 41 -9.76 2.71 -35.39
N PHE A 42 -8.66 2.07 -35.80
CA PHE A 42 -7.77 1.34 -34.87
C PHE A 42 -7.18 2.25 -33.81
N MET A 43 -6.66 3.43 -34.20
CA MET A 43 -6.14 4.44 -33.27
C MET A 43 -7.21 4.96 -32.31
N SER A 44 -8.44 5.16 -32.80
CA SER A 44 -9.58 5.58 -31.97
C SER A 44 -9.92 4.51 -30.92
N LEU A 45 -9.94 3.24 -31.30
CA LEU A 45 -10.16 2.13 -30.39
C LEU A 45 -9.04 2.01 -29.35
N LEU A 46 -7.78 2.12 -29.77
CA LEU A 46 -6.63 2.11 -28.84
C LEU A 46 -6.73 3.24 -27.82
N THR A 47 -7.13 4.44 -28.26
CA THR A 47 -7.30 5.59 -27.36
C THR A 47 -8.39 5.32 -26.31
N LEU A 48 -9.53 4.75 -26.74
CA LEU A 48 -10.60 4.36 -25.81
C LEU A 48 -10.13 3.30 -24.81
N PHE A 49 -9.38 2.28 -25.25
CA PHE A 49 -8.80 1.29 -24.36
C PHE A 49 -7.83 1.91 -23.36
N ALA A 50 -6.96 2.83 -23.79
CA ALA A 50 -6.02 3.51 -22.92
C ALA A 50 -6.73 4.33 -21.82
N LEU A 51 -7.82 5.03 -22.17
CA LEU A 51 -8.60 5.81 -21.22
C LEU A 51 -9.28 4.95 -20.15
N THR A 52 -9.72 3.74 -20.49
CA THR A 52 -10.34 2.82 -19.51
C THR A 52 -9.34 2.13 -18.61
N ALA A 53 -8.10 1.90 -19.06
CA ALA A 53 -7.07 1.21 -18.29
C ALA A 53 -6.37 2.11 -17.25
N ALA A 54 -6.25 3.41 -17.53
CA ALA A 54 -5.51 4.36 -16.69
C ALA A 54 -5.96 4.39 -15.21
N PRO A 55 -7.26 4.46 -14.85
CA PRO A 55 -7.69 4.52 -13.45
C PRO A 55 -7.37 3.24 -12.68
N GLN A 56 -7.38 2.09 -13.32
CA GLN A 56 -7.09 0.80 -12.66
C GLN A 56 -5.62 0.71 -12.24
N VAL A 57 -4.70 1.19 -13.08
CA VAL A 57 -3.26 1.20 -12.77
C VAL A 57 -2.96 2.13 -11.59
N GLN A 58 -3.61 3.31 -11.53
CA GLN A 58 -3.44 4.24 -10.42
C GLN A 58 -3.94 3.66 -9.10
N GLN A 59 -5.11 3.02 -9.09
CA GLN A 59 -5.65 2.37 -7.90
C GLN A 59 -4.77 1.21 -7.44
N GLN A 60 -4.23 0.44 -8.37
CA GLN A 60 -3.31 -0.65 -8.02
C GLN A 60 -2.02 -0.11 -7.41
N ALA A 61 -1.42 0.93 -8.00
CA ALA A 61 -0.23 1.57 -7.45
C ALA A 61 -0.49 2.16 -6.05
N GLN A 62 -1.66 2.75 -5.82
CA GLN A 62 -2.06 3.24 -4.50
C GLN A 62 -2.17 2.09 -3.49
N ARG A 63 -2.84 0.99 -3.85
CA ARG A 63 -2.95 -0.20 -2.98
C ARG A 63 -1.60 -0.77 -2.58
N GLU A 64 -0.62 -0.80 -3.49
CA GLU A 64 0.72 -1.29 -3.17
C GLU A 64 1.43 -0.36 -2.18
N ARG A 65 1.31 0.96 -2.35
CA ARG A 65 1.85 1.92 -1.37
C ARG A 65 1.18 1.81 0.00
N GLU A 66 -0.12 1.58 0.05
CA GLU A 66 -0.88 1.38 1.28
C GLU A 66 -0.46 0.10 2.00
N LYS A 67 -0.27 -1.01 1.29
CA LYS A 67 0.26 -2.25 1.85
C LYS A 67 1.66 -2.06 2.42
N GLU A 68 2.52 -1.35 1.69
CA GLU A 68 3.87 -1.03 2.15
C GLU A 68 3.83 -0.15 3.42
N ALA A 69 2.91 0.82 3.50
CA ALA A 69 2.74 1.63 4.69
C ALA A 69 2.27 0.81 5.89
N ILE A 70 1.32 -0.10 5.69
CA ILE A 70 0.88 -1.02 6.74
C ILE A 70 2.05 -1.88 7.21
N PHE A 71 2.83 -2.43 6.30
CA PHE A 71 3.98 -3.27 6.62
C PHE A 71 5.06 -2.52 7.41
N ARG A 72 5.43 -1.30 6.96
CA ARG A 72 6.41 -0.46 7.67
C ARG A 72 5.88 0.03 9.02
N GLY A 73 4.63 0.46 9.07
CA GLY A 73 3.97 0.88 10.30
C GLY A 73 3.94 -0.23 11.35
N GLN A 74 3.67 -1.47 10.94
CA GLN A 74 3.76 -2.64 11.82
C GLN A 74 5.18 -2.90 12.30
N GLN A 75 6.20 -2.72 11.47
CA GLN A 75 7.61 -2.83 11.91
C GLN A 75 7.96 -1.77 12.95
N VAL A 76 7.46 -0.54 12.79
CA VAL A 76 7.64 0.50 13.82
C VAL A 76 6.94 0.12 15.11
N ALA A 77 5.72 -0.41 15.05
CA ALA A 77 4.99 -0.90 16.22
C ALA A 77 5.77 -2.03 16.93
N ASP A 78 6.35 -2.96 16.18
CA ASP A 78 7.21 -4.02 16.73
C ASP A 78 8.48 -3.47 17.40
N ALA A 79 9.09 -2.46 16.77
CA ALA A 79 10.25 -1.81 17.34
C ALA A 79 9.90 -1.09 18.66
N ILE A 80 8.73 -0.43 18.73
CA ILE A 80 8.24 0.18 19.98
C ILE A 80 8.04 -0.91 21.05
N ALA A 81 7.45 -2.06 20.69
CA ALA A 81 7.28 -3.17 21.62
C ALA A 81 8.63 -3.68 22.16
N GLN A 82 9.59 -3.88 21.27
CA GLN A 82 10.93 -4.33 21.66
C GLN A 82 11.66 -3.29 22.51
N TYR A 83 11.52 -2.00 22.18
CA TYR A 83 12.11 -0.93 22.98
C TYR A 83 11.50 -0.86 24.37
N TYR A 84 10.17 -0.98 24.48
CA TYR A 84 9.46 -0.99 25.75
C TYR A 84 9.87 -2.16 26.65
N THR A 85 9.98 -3.37 26.10
CA THR A 85 10.27 -4.60 26.86
C THR A 85 11.76 -4.78 27.16
N ASN A 86 12.63 -4.42 26.24
CA ASN A 86 14.07 -4.69 26.32
C ASN A 86 14.94 -3.44 26.46
N GLY A 87 14.35 -2.24 26.39
CA GLY A 87 15.05 -0.98 26.50
C GLY A 87 15.62 -0.69 27.91
N PRO A 88 16.27 0.46 28.09
CA PRO A 88 16.96 0.80 29.33
C PRO A 88 16.03 0.90 30.52
N THR A 89 14.79 1.29 30.36
CA THR A 89 13.79 1.50 31.43
C THR A 89 12.82 0.35 31.66
N ARG A 90 12.82 -0.66 30.77
CA ARG A 90 12.05 -1.93 30.84
C ARG A 90 10.67 -1.86 31.49
N GLY A 91 9.63 -1.56 30.68
CA GLY A 91 8.23 -1.72 31.10
C GLY A 91 7.73 -0.86 32.25
N ARG A 92 8.44 0.22 32.61
CA ARG A 92 8.08 1.13 33.71
C ARG A 92 7.07 2.23 33.31
N GLY A 93 6.03 1.89 32.52
CA GLY A 93 5.02 2.85 32.09
C GLY A 93 5.50 3.77 30.97
N VAL A 94 4.98 5.01 30.96
CA VAL A 94 5.23 5.98 29.86
C VAL A 94 6.70 6.29 29.63
N ASN A 95 7.48 6.33 30.70
CA ASN A 95 8.93 6.66 30.65
C ASN A 95 9.77 5.58 29.93
N SER A 96 9.18 4.43 29.64
CA SER A 96 9.83 3.35 28.88
C SER A 96 9.52 3.40 27.40
N LEU A 97 8.65 4.32 26.98
CA LEU A 97 8.34 4.53 25.57
C LEU A 97 9.43 5.36 24.90
N PRO A 98 9.67 5.16 23.60
CA PRO A 98 10.60 6.00 22.84
C PRO A 98 10.05 7.41 22.68
N THR A 99 10.92 8.39 22.55
CA THR A 99 10.57 9.81 22.33
C THR A 99 10.85 10.27 20.89
N SER A 100 11.66 9.52 20.16
CA SER A 100 11.94 9.78 18.73
C SER A 100 12.14 8.47 17.96
N ILE A 101 11.93 8.52 16.65
CA ILE A 101 12.20 7.38 15.75
C ILE A 101 13.70 7.06 15.74
N ASP A 102 14.57 8.07 15.91
CA ASP A 102 16.01 7.88 15.94
C ASP A 102 16.44 6.95 17.06
N GLN A 103 15.77 6.98 18.22
CA GLN A 103 16.03 6.04 19.32
C GLN A 103 15.75 4.59 18.92
N LEU A 104 14.74 4.36 18.07
CA LEU A 104 14.44 3.03 17.54
C LEU A 104 15.48 2.59 16.50
N LEU A 105 16.00 3.53 15.70
CA LEU A 105 17.06 3.27 14.72
C LEU A 105 18.41 2.98 15.40
N GLU A 106 18.74 3.72 16.46
CA GLU A 106 19.95 3.45 17.25
C GLU A 106 19.96 2.06 17.86
N GLY A 107 18.78 1.54 18.19
CA GLY A 107 18.60 0.24 18.79
C GLY A 107 18.88 0.18 20.30
N ILE A 108 18.81 -1.02 20.83
CA ILE A 108 18.93 -1.30 22.27
C ILE A 108 20.35 -1.73 22.59
N PRO A 109 21.04 -1.09 23.59
CA PRO A 109 22.38 -1.51 24.01
C PRO A 109 22.33 -2.90 24.68
N ARG A 110 23.13 -3.83 24.15
CA ARG A 110 23.37 -5.16 24.75
C ARG A 110 24.88 -5.36 25.00
N GLY A 111 25.34 -4.98 26.16
CA GLY A 111 26.77 -5.01 26.46
C GLY A 111 27.56 -4.10 25.53
N THR A 112 28.50 -4.66 24.77
CA THR A 112 29.34 -3.92 23.82
C THR A 112 28.70 -3.73 22.44
N LYS A 113 27.57 -4.39 22.19
CA LYS A 113 26.84 -4.34 20.88
C LYS A 113 25.50 -3.63 21.03
N LYS A 114 25.06 -2.99 19.96
CA LYS A 114 23.67 -2.46 19.83
C LYS A 114 22.83 -3.45 19.04
N LEU A 115 21.66 -3.77 19.55
CA LEU A 115 20.65 -4.56 18.84
C LEU A 115 19.78 -3.61 18.02
N GLN A 116 19.91 -3.64 16.72
CA GLN A 116 19.04 -2.88 15.82
C GLN A 116 17.62 -3.47 15.84
N ILE A 117 16.63 -2.66 16.19
CA ILE A 117 15.23 -3.06 16.34
C ILE A 117 14.35 -2.52 15.21
N LEU A 118 14.78 -1.47 14.51
CA LEU A 118 14.06 -0.86 13.40
C LEU A 118 14.99 -0.79 12.17
N ARG A 119 14.47 -1.14 11.02
CA ARG A 119 15.16 -0.95 9.74
C ARG A 119 15.04 0.50 9.30
N PRO A 120 16.10 1.10 8.71
CA PRO A 120 16.05 2.51 8.24
C PRO A 120 14.90 2.80 7.28
N GLU A 121 14.57 1.86 6.41
CA GLU A 121 13.47 2.01 5.45
C GLU A 121 12.10 2.10 6.11
N ALA A 122 11.90 1.39 7.24
CA ALA A 122 10.64 1.43 7.97
C ALA A 122 10.46 2.72 8.78
N ALA A 123 11.52 3.48 8.99
CA ALA A 123 11.44 4.81 9.61
C ALA A 123 10.78 5.86 8.73
N HIS A 124 10.59 5.54 7.43
CA HIS A 124 9.99 6.46 6.46
C HIS A 124 8.57 6.04 6.08
N ASP A 125 7.64 7.01 6.12
CA ASP A 125 6.25 6.85 5.67
C ASP A 125 6.16 6.90 4.14
N PRO A 126 5.74 5.82 3.46
CA PRO A 126 5.62 5.79 2.00
C PRO A 126 4.41 6.56 1.45
N LEU A 127 3.46 6.97 2.30
CA LEU A 127 2.24 7.69 1.92
C LEU A 127 2.40 9.20 2.04
N SER A 128 3.31 9.67 2.89
CA SER A 128 3.59 11.07 3.11
C SER A 128 4.61 11.61 2.11
N ASN A 129 4.42 12.85 1.67
CA ASN A 129 5.41 13.54 0.83
C ASN A 129 6.70 13.90 1.61
N SER A 130 6.59 14.11 2.92
CA SER A 130 7.75 14.37 3.80
C SER A 130 8.54 13.10 4.12
N GLY A 131 7.93 11.94 3.95
CA GLY A 131 8.50 10.67 4.36
C GLY A 131 8.57 10.46 5.86
N GLU A 132 8.01 11.36 6.67
CA GLU A 132 8.05 11.30 8.12
C GLU A 132 6.76 10.74 8.70
N TRP A 133 6.89 9.86 9.68
CA TRP A 133 5.76 9.42 10.48
C TRP A 133 5.30 10.51 11.45
N ARG A 134 3.99 10.57 11.69
CA ARG A 134 3.42 11.34 12.78
C ARG A 134 3.45 10.47 14.05
N LEU A 135 4.08 10.98 15.11
CA LEU A 135 4.17 10.28 16.39
C LEU A 135 2.87 10.43 17.17
N ILE A 136 2.36 9.33 17.72
CA ILE A 136 1.08 9.30 18.44
C ILE A 136 1.35 9.03 19.92
N ASN A 137 1.04 10.02 20.75
CA ASN A 137 1.13 9.89 22.19
C ASN A 137 -0.06 9.09 22.75
N PRO A 138 0.11 8.33 23.84
CA PRO A 138 -0.95 7.51 24.43
C PRO A 138 -2.17 8.34 24.91
N THR A 139 -1.97 9.61 25.23
CA THR A 139 -3.03 10.52 25.72
C THR A 139 -3.59 11.43 24.62
N SER A 140 -3.16 11.26 23.36
CA SER A 140 -3.61 12.12 22.27
C SER A 140 -5.07 11.86 21.90
N GLN A 141 -5.76 12.90 21.41
CA GLN A 141 -7.12 12.77 20.92
C GLN A 141 -7.22 11.83 19.69
N ASP A 142 -6.19 11.80 18.85
CA ASP A 142 -6.14 10.92 17.70
C ASP A 142 -6.11 9.45 18.13
N PHE A 143 -5.37 9.14 19.20
CA PHE A 143 -5.37 7.82 19.78
C PHE A 143 -6.75 7.44 20.35
N ALA A 144 -7.44 8.37 21.00
CA ALA A 144 -8.79 8.15 21.50
C ALA A 144 -9.80 7.88 20.37
N ARG A 145 -9.70 8.63 19.26
CA ARG A 145 -10.52 8.37 18.05
C ARG A 145 -10.26 6.99 17.47
N TYR A 146 -9.00 6.60 17.39
CA TYR A 146 -8.62 5.28 16.89
C TYR A 146 -9.23 4.16 17.76
N ILE A 147 -9.16 4.28 19.10
CA ILE A 147 -9.76 3.32 20.01
C ILE A 147 -11.28 3.24 19.80
N SER A 148 -11.95 4.37 19.60
CA SER A 148 -13.39 4.43 19.31
C SER A 148 -13.72 3.73 17.98
N ALA A 149 -12.94 3.98 16.93
CA ALA A 149 -13.10 3.33 15.64
C ALA A 149 -12.87 1.80 15.73
N LEU A 150 -11.81 1.38 16.43
CA LEU A 150 -11.51 -0.02 16.69
C LEU A 150 -12.62 -0.72 17.48
N THR A 151 -13.16 -0.07 18.50
CA THR A 151 -14.31 -0.55 19.29
C THR A 151 -15.53 -0.77 18.41
N THR A 152 -15.82 0.18 17.52
CA THR A 152 -16.91 0.07 16.55
C THR A 152 -16.69 -1.07 15.56
N TYR A 153 -15.45 -1.22 15.08
CA TYR A 153 -15.08 -2.28 14.14
C TYR A 153 -15.25 -3.69 14.76
N VAL A 154 -14.82 -3.85 16.00
CA VAL A 154 -14.92 -5.13 16.73
C VAL A 154 -16.38 -5.39 17.19
N GLY A 155 -17.24 -4.39 17.21
CA GLY A 155 -18.65 -4.51 17.63
C GLY A 155 -18.83 -4.59 19.14
N GLY A 156 -17.90 -4.07 19.95
CA GLY A 156 -17.97 -4.15 21.41
C GLY A 156 -16.81 -3.44 22.10
N ALA A 157 -16.28 -4.04 23.16
CA ALA A 157 -15.11 -3.51 23.85
C ALA A 157 -13.85 -3.66 22.98
N PRO A 158 -12.91 -2.71 23.04
CA PRO A 158 -11.64 -2.85 22.36
C PRO A 158 -10.90 -4.10 22.88
N PRO A 159 -10.08 -4.76 22.02
CA PRO A 159 -9.32 -5.91 22.47
C PRO A 159 -8.43 -5.52 23.65
N PRO A 160 -8.24 -6.41 24.62
CA PRO A 160 -7.38 -6.10 25.76
C PRO A 160 -5.95 -5.88 25.27
N PRO A 161 -5.23 -4.92 25.84
CA PRO A 161 -3.84 -4.70 25.50
C PRO A 161 -3.01 -5.95 25.85
N SER A 162 -1.94 -6.19 25.08
CA SER A 162 -1.01 -7.28 25.32
C SER A 162 -0.48 -7.22 26.75
N ARG A 163 -0.22 -8.35 27.39
CA ARG A 163 0.21 -8.45 28.80
C ARG A 163 1.43 -7.59 29.10
N GLU A 164 2.32 -7.43 28.15
CA GLU A 164 3.54 -6.62 28.26
C GLU A 164 3.26 -5.13 28.47
N PHE A 165 2.12 -4.65 27.95
CA PHE A 165 1.67 -3.26 28.02
C PHE A 165 0.64 -3.01 29.12
N GLY A 166 0.44 -3.96 30.05
CA GLY A 166 -0.53 -3.81 31.14
C GLY A 166 -0.34 -2.54 31.97
N ALA A 167 0.92 -2.10 32.17
CA ALA A 167 1.21 -0.85 32.86
C ALA A 167 0.70 0.40 32.13
N LEU A 168 0.49 0.32 30.81
CA LEU A 168 -0.05 1.40 29.98
C LEU A 168 -1.57 1.32 29.83
N ALA A 169 -2.21 0.27 30.32
CA ALA A 169 -3.67 0.08 30.19
C ALA A 169 -4.47 1.22 30.81
N ASN A 170 -3.97 1.82 31.90
CA ASN A 170 -4.61 2.95 32.58
C ASN A 170 -4.50 4.28 31.81
N LEU A 171 -3.62 4.34 30.79
CA LEU A 171 -3.42 5.53 29.95
C LEU A 171 -4.25 5.46 28.67
N ILE A 172 -4.85 4.30 28.39
CA ILE A 172 -5.71 4.14 27.23
C ILE A 172 -7.00 4.93 27.52
N PRO A 173 -7.33 5.95 26.68
CA PRO A 173 -8.56 6.71 26.86
C PRO A 173 -9.77 5.77 26.83
N ARG A 174 -10.67 5.93 27.79
CA ARG A 174 -11.93 5.19 27.78
C ARG A 174 -12.83 5.79 26.72
N VAL A 175 -13.68 4.96 26.10
CA VAL A 175 -14.64 5.44 25.08
C VAL A 175 -15.57 6.51 25.66
N THR A 176 -15.86 6.45 26.98
CA THR A 176 -16.64 7.48 27.69
C THR A 176 -15.98 8.86 27.66
N ASP A 177 -14.67 8.92 27.75
CA ASP A 177 -13.92 10.20 27.79
C ASP A 177 -13.96 10.90 26.43
N VAL A 178 -14.13 10.13 25.33
CA VAL A 178 -14.25 10.67 23.97
C VAL A 178 -15.61 11.31 23.72
N LEU A 179 -16.66 10.78 24.35
CA LEU A 179 -18.02 11.31 24.23
C LEU A 179 -18.16 12.67 24.93
N ASP A 180 -17.53 12.84 26.08
CA ASP A 180 -17.56 14.09 26.82
C ASP A 180 -16.80 15.23 26.12
N THR A 181 -15.76 14.90 25.36
CA THR A 181 -14.98 15.89 24.60
C THR A 181 -15.71 16.40 23.35
N LYS A 182 -16.66 15.64 22.79
CA LYS A 182 -17.53 16.10 21.69
C LYS A 182 -18.50 17.20 22.08
N SER A 183 -18.81 17.34 23.37
CA SER A 183 -19.72 18.35 23.86
C SER A 183 -19.07 19.72 24.07
N SER A 184 -17.76 19.84 24.05
CA SER A 184 -17.02 21.06 24.33
C SER A 184 -16.32 21.73 23.18
N SER A 185 -16.40 21.17 21.96
CA SER A 185 -15.75 21.76 20.76
C SER A 185 -16.75 22.14 19.68
N THR A 186 -17.60 23.18 19.99
CA THR A 186 -18.23 24.00 18.96
C THR A 186 -17.29 25.15 18.63
N ALA A 187 -16.25 24.88 17.80
CA ALA A 187 -15.55 25.92 17.07
C ALA A 187 -15.27 25.39 15.66
N PRO A 188 -15.86 25.99 14.62
CA PRO A 188 -15.49 25.70 13.24
C PRO A 188 -14.19 26.45 12.94
N GLY A 189 -13.15 25.75 12.63
CA GLY A 189 -11.87 26.32 12.19
C GLY A 189 -10.82 26.31 13.30
N GLY A 190 -10.17 25.21 13.41
CA GLY A 190 -8.95 25.01 14.19
C GLY A 190 -8.03 24.15 13.36
N GLU A 191 -7.23 24.84 12.63
CA GLU A 191 -5.96 24.46 12.05
C GLU A 191 -5.14 23.64 13.06
N ASP A 192 -4.47 22.62 12.51
CA ASP A 192 -3.24 22.05 13.05
C ASP A 192 -3.19 21.89 14.58
N SER A 193 -3.84 20.85 15.08
CA SER A 193 -3.42 20.30 16.36
C SER A 193 -1.98 19.84 16.22
N SER A 194 -1.12 20.84 16.51
CA SER A 194 0.30 20.77 16.81
C SER A 194 0.99 19.48 16.42
N ASP A 195 1.68 19.56 15.33
CA ASP A 195 2.70 18.64 14.80
C ASP A 195 3.88 18.45 15.78
N ASN A 196 3.74 18.86 17.01
CA ASN A 196 4.72 18.81 18.10
C ASN A 196 4.34 17.74 19.12
N SER A 197 4.37 16.49 18.72
CA SER A 197 4.43 15.40 19.67
C SER A 197 5.87 15.22 20.17
N SER A 198 6.42 16.25 20.82
CA SER A 198 7.61 16.11 21.65
C SER A 198 7.22 15.33 22.88
N GLY A 199 7.53 14.05 22.93
CA GLY A 199 7.20 13.22 24.09
C GLY A 199 7.18 11.74 23.75
N PRO A 200 6.98 10.90 24.77
CA PRO A 200 6.92 9.46 24.58
C PRO A 200 5.73 9.10 23.69
N PHE A 201 5.98 8.32 22.65
CA PHE A 201 4.96 7.88 21.70
C PHE A 201 4.72 6.37 21.77
N LEU A 202 3.46 5.98 21.55
CA LEU A 202 3.00 4.60 21.63
C LEU A 202 2.66 4.02 20.26
N GLY A 203 2.63 4.84 19.25
CA GLY A 203 2.33 4.42 17.90
C GLY A 203 2.71 5.50 16.89
N VAL A 204 2.59 5.15 15.64
CA VAL A 204 2.81 6.07 14.51
C VAL A 204 1.63 6.07 13.57
N SER A 205 1.44 7.18 12.86
CA SER A 205 0.41 7.35 11.84
C SER A 205 1.00 8.06 10.63
N SER A 206 0.35 7.92 9.48
CA SER A 206 0.75 8.67 8.29
C SER A 206 0.37 10.15 8.41
N ARG A 207 1.18 11.02 7.79
CA ARG A 207 0.82 12.45 7.63
C ARG A 207 -0.11 12.69 6.44
N SER A 208 -0.37 11.67 5.63
CA SER A 208 -1.23 11.77 4.45
C SER A 208 -2.71 11.79 4.86
N ARG A 209 -3.42 12.87 4.54
CA ARG A 209 -4.88 13.00 4.77
C ARG A 209 -5.74 12.46 3.63
N ARG A 210 -5.17 11.65 2.73
CA ARG A 210 -5.90 11.08 1.59
C ARG A 210 -6.76 9.91 2.03
N ASN A 211 -7.84 9.69 1.29
CA ASN A 211 -8.64 8.49 1.44
C ASN A 211 -7.85 7.27 0.92
N SER A 212 -7.99 6.18 1.63
CA SER A 212 -7.37 4.91 1.28
C SER A 212 -8.26 4.08 0.34
N VAL A 213 -7.63 3.22 -0.41
CA VAL A 213 -8.31 2.18 -1.21
C VAL A 213 -8.48 0.90 -0.39
N ILE A 214 -7.62 0.69 0.60
CA ILE A 214 -7.68 -0.43 1.55
C ILE A 214 -8.18 0.12 2.89
N THR A 215 -9.17 -0.53 3.49
CA THR A 215 -9.61 -0.19 4.85
C THR A 215 -8.72 -0.87 5.88
N PHE A 216 -8.25 -0.14 6.88
CA PHE A 216 -7.49 -0.66 7.99
C PHE A 216 -8.33 -0.55 9.28
N TYR A 217 -8.80 -1.66 9.80
CA TYR A 217 -9.78 -1.71 10.91
C TYR A 217 -11.04 -0.86 10.68
N GLY A 218 -11.55 -0.85 9.42
CA GLY A 218 -12.72 -0.04 9.06
C GLY A 218 -12.46 1.46 8.89
N ILE A 219 -11.19 1.87 8.91
CA ILE A 219 -10.79 3.27 8.75
C ILE A 219 -10.35 3.50 7.31
N ASP A 220 -10.93 4.52 6.65
CA ASP A 220 -10.72 4.82 5.23
C ASP A 220 -9.72 5.96 4.99
N ARG A 221 -9.15 6.57 6.05
CA ARG A 221 -8.21 7.68 5.94
C ARG A 221 -6.83 7.30 6.46
N HIS A 222 -5.78 7.66 5.70
CA HIS A 222 -4.41 7.31 6.07
C HIS A 222 -3.92 7.95 7.37
N ASP A 223 -4.33 9.20 7.66
CA ASP A 223 -3.93 9.91 8.87
C ASP A 223 -4.56 9.37 10.16
N GLU A 224 -5.60 8.57 10.02
CA GLU A 224 -6.28 7.91 11.15
C GLU A 224 -5.78 6.48 11.38
N TRP A 225 -4.96 5.94 10.48
CA TRP A 225 -4.32 4.64 10.67
C TRP A 225 -3.23 4.74 11.73
N ILE A 226 -3.45 4.13 12.87
CA ILE A 226 -2.47 4.12 13.95
C ILE A 226 -1.86 2.73 14.08
N PHE A 227 -0.55 2.67 13.92
CA PHE A 227 0.23 1.45 14.10
C PHE A 227 0.79 1.44 15.52
N THR A 228 0.23 0.59 16.37
CA THR A 228 0.55 0.50 17.80
C THR A 228 0.77 -0.96 18.20
N PRO A 229 1.67 -1.24 19.14
CA PRO A 229 1.89 -2.59 19.65
C PRO A 229 0.82 -3.07 20.65
N LEU A 230 -0.09 -2.20 21.07
CA LEU A 230 -1.06 -2.51 22.12
C LEU A 230 -2.04 -3.62 21.73
N PHE A 231 -2.55 -3.59 20.49
CA PHE A 231 -3.61 -4.47 20.01
C PHE A 231 -3.05 -5.43 18.94
N ARG A 232 -2.37 -6.45 19.42
CA ARG A 232 -1.76 -7.45 18.56
C ARG A 232 -2.05 -8.87 19.02
#